data_d77c4fed0812150f0470ece094091798
#
_entry.id   d77c4fed0812150f0470ece094091798
#
_cell.length_a   1.000
_cell.length_b   1.000
_cell.length_c   1.000
_cell.angle_alpha   90.00
_cell.angle_beta   90.00
_cell.angle_gamma   90.00
#
_symmetry.space_group_name_H-M   'P 1'
#
loop_
_entity.id
_entity.type
_entity.pdbx_description
1 polymer ?
#
loop_
_entity_poly.entity_id
_entity_poly.type
_entity_poly.pdbx_seq_one_letter_code
_entity_poly.pdbx_strand_id
1 'polypeptide(L)'
;MTGGRVWGEVNQNFTNTFTNNAGRGPYMWINWPCTDNSKSHLIMGGYTTFLHPGVDPAKIQGIVLNPMQQSEPSKVAIFGNACYSWNIWENADIANKAWQDSFKYVDHNSAAKTEASTALYELSKHMMNQNMDSRVTALQESVDLAPKLTDFRDKLKTGTVTVEEADALIAEFQILQNAAAVYREQAVDIKVRDQIVYWLDCWDDTTVSAIGYLNAIKAIVNEDADTALRYNAEAKAAFEQSKTHELWYLDHYEKAEVGVQHIVPFIKAMAKYVTDYIDTGINPNTQKRYTGTVTYEQISIQNNASEDKYFDGDNSSEVWLAKGPYENPGRDTIPAGATLTVTFPEPKTIGSFRLVQGVSAKSDKFSNADVEYQIEGTSTWTKAGTLSDKGDQTISFGNVANVKRCVFIIIQ
;
A
#
# COMPACT_ATOMS: atom_id res chain seq x y z
N MET A 1 32.27 3.60 3.51
CA MET A 1 31.52 3.42 2.24
C MET A 1 30.13 2.89 2.57
N THR A 2 29.08 3.31 1.89
CA THR A 2 27.67 3.04 2.22
C THR A 2 26.95 2.18 1.16
N GLY A 3 27.67 1.35 0.40
CA GLY A 3 27.08 0.45 -0.61
C GLY A 3 26.56 1.12 -1.89
N GLY A 4 27.02 2.34 -2.22
CA GLY A 4 26.59 3.05 -3.44
C GLY A 4 25.34 3.94 -3.30
N ARG A 5 24.65 3.87 -2.18
CA ARG A 5 23.53 4.74 -1.76
C ARG A 5 23.80 5.20 -0.33
N VAL A 6 23.01 6.16 0.18
CA VAL A 6 23.12 6.60 1.59
C VAL A 6 22.82 5.42 2.53
N TRP A 7 21.79 4.64 2.23
CA TRP A 7 21.50 3.34 2.82
C TRP A 7 21.61 2.27 1.73
N GLY A 8 22.84 1.84 1.47
CA GLY A 8 23.14 0.88 0.41
C GLY A 8 23.35 -0.53 0.95
N GLU A 9 23.07 -1.48 0.11
CA GLU A 9 23.28 -2.89 0.35
C GLU A 9 24.74 -3.32 0.24
N VAL A 10 25.11 -4.34 0.99
CA VAL A 10 26.41 -5.02 0.88
C VAL A 10 26.25 -6.18 -0.10
N ASN A 11 26.71 -6.03 -1.33
CA ASN A 11 26.63 -7.05 -2.36
C ASN A 11 27.97 -7.24 -3.08
N GLN A 12 28.10 -8.38 -3.79
CA GLN A 12 29.33 -8.76 -4.50
C GLN A 12 29.71 -7.76 -5.59
N ASN A 13 28.74 -7.19 -6.30
CA ASN A 13 29.03 -6.24 -7.36
C ASN A 13 29.66 -4.95 -6.81
N PHE A 14 29.13 -4.40 -5.74
CA PHE A 14 29.66 -3.23 -5.08
C PHE A 14 31.09 -3.49 -4.55
N THR A 15 31.32 -4.60 -3.82
CA THR A 15 32.61 -4.93 -3.25
C THR A 15 33.67 -5.20 -4.32
N ASN A 16 33.30 -5.85 -5.44
CA ASN A 16 34.19 -6.04 -6.59
C ASN A 16 34.58 -4.70 -7.23
N THR A 17 33.60 -3.87 -7.55
CA THR A 17 33.81 -2.56 -8.19
C THR A 17 34.72 -1.69 -7.32
N PHE A 18 34.45 -1.64 -6.03
CA PHE A 18 35.25 -0.87 -5.10
C PHE A 18 36.70 -1.40 -5.02
N THR A 19 36.84 -2.71 -4.86
CA THR A 19 38.18 -3.36 -4.77
C THR A 19 39.00 -3.12 -6.03
N ASN A 20 38.38 -3.23 -7.20
CA ASN A 20 39.05 -2.99 -8.47
C ASN A 20 39.53 -1.53 -8.61
N ASN A 21 38.77 -0.58 -8.14
CA ASN A 21 39.10 0.85 -8.24
C ASN A 21 40.08 1.31 -7.15
N ALA A 22 40.00 0.77 -5.94
CA ALA A 22 40.75 1.22 -4.78
C ALA A 22 41.98 0.33 -4.46
N GLY A 23 42.13 -0.82 -5.13
CA GLY A 23 43.20 -1.81 -4.87
C GLY A 23 43.05 -2.58 -3.55
N ARG A 24 41.94 -2.38 -2.82
CA ARG A 24 41.64 -3.07 -1.56
C ARG A 24 40.10 -3.07 -1.32
N GLY A 25 39.62 -4.00 -0.49
CA GLY A 25 38.24 -4.07 -0.11
C GLY A 25 37.74 -2.83 0.69
N PRO A 26 36.43 -2.54 0.68
CA PRO A 26 35.87 -1.45 1.44
C PRO A 26 35.87 -1.73 2.95
N TYR A 27 36.00 -0.66 3.75
CA TYR A 27 35.49 -0.60 5.10
C TYR A 27 34.08 -0.04 5.02
N MET A 28 33.07 -0.82 5.42
CA MET A 28 31.66 -0.49 5.23
C MET A 28 31.12 0.33 6.40
N TRP A 29 30.43 1.41 6.06
CA TRP A 29 29.53 2.11 6.99
C TRP A 29 28.12 1.70 6.65
N ILE A 30 27.47 0.94 7.53
CA ILE A 30 26.14 0.39 7.31
C ILE A 30 25.11 1.28 8.01
N ASN A 31 24.30 2.00 7.20
CA ASN A 31 23.19 2.81 7.69
C ASN A 31 21.89 1.98 7.87
N TRP A 32 22.01 0.70 8.01
CA TRP A 32 20.91 -0.18 8.36
C TRP A 32 21.19 -0.78 9.76
N PRO A 33 20.28 -0.56 10.73
CA PRO A 33 18.87 -0.15 10.66
C PRO A 33 18.58 1.34 10.93
N CYS A 34 19.45 2.26 10.60
CA CYS A 34 19.25 3.68 10.87
C CYS A 34 17.90 4.21 10.34
N THR A 35 17.20 4.99 11.16
CA THR A 35 15.88 5.56 10.86
C THR A 35 15.87 7.10 10.86
N ASP A 36 17.01 7.76 10.72
CA ASP A 36 17.12 9.23 10.81
C ASP A 36 16.15 10.00 9.89
N ASN A 37 15.82 9.45 8.73
CA ASN A 37 14.89 10.06 7.77
C ASN A 37 13.51 9.38 7.74
N SER A 38 13.26 8.43 8.64
CA SER A 38 12.01 7.68 8.71
C SER A 38 11.71 7.27 10.16
N LYS A 39 11.73 8.24 11.05
CA LYS A 39 11.71 8.05 12.51
C LYS A 39 10.43 7.41 13.03
N SER A 40 9.34 7.51 12.27
CA SER A 40 8.08 6.83 12.57
C SER A 40 8.15 5.32 12.46
N HIS A 41 9.19 4.76 11.85
CA HIS A 41 9.32 3.34 11.57
C HIS A 41 10.39 2.67 12.40
N LEU A 42 10.17 1.40 12.72
CA LEU A 42 11.21 0.49 13.18
C LEU A 42 11.68 -0.39 12.02
N ILE A 43 12.98 -0.69 12.00
CA ILE A 43 13.56 -1.59 11.01
C ILE A 43 13.97 -2.89 11.72
N MET A 44 13.04 -3.82 11.76
CA MET A 44 13.15 -5.08 12.51
C MET A 44 13.52 -6.27 11.62
N GLY A 45 14.03 -6.04 10.41
CA GLY A 45 14.39 -7.06 9.45
C GLY A 45 15.19 -6.53 8.28
N GLY A 46 15.18 -7.26 7.16
CA GLY A 46 15.89 -6.85 5.94
C GLY A 46 17.27 -7.49 5.76
N TYR A 47 17.57 -8.58 6.45
CA TYR A 47 18.86 -9.25 6.43
C TYR A 47 19.34 -9.57 5.01
N THR A 48 18.51 -10.25 4.23
CA THR A 48 18.87 -10.66 2.84
C THR A 48 18.86 -9.49 1.86
N THR A 49 18.18 -8.39 2.17
CA THR A 49 18.17 -7.20 1.33
C THR A 49 19.41 -6.34 1.54
N PHE A 50 19.84 -6.16 2.78
CA PHE A 50 21.01 -5.33 3.08
C PHE A 50 22.33 -6.08 3.08
N LEU A 51 22.34 -7.30 3.60
CA LEU A 51 23.53 -8.15 3.68
C LEU A 51 23.37 -9.33 2.72
N HIS A 52 23.83 -9.16 1.49
CA HIS A 52 23.68 -10.19 0.47
C HIS A 52 24.49 -11.43 0.80
N PRO A 53 23.91 -12.63 0.67
CA PRO A 53 24.66 -13.89 0.73
C PRO A 53 25.71 -13.99 -0.37
N GLY A 54 26.74 -14.80 -0.12
CA GLY A 54 27.74 -15.15 -1.13
C GLY A 54 28.75 -14.05 -1.47
N VAL A 55 28.81 -12.98 -0.70
CA VAL A 55 29.86 -11.94 -0.86
C VAL A 55 31.22 -12.53 -0.43
N ASP A 56 32.27 -12.30 -1.24
CA ASP A 56 33.62 -12.72 -0.91
C ASP A 56 34.13 -11.99 0.35
N PRO A 57 34.37 -12.71 1.46
CA PRO A 57 34.79 -12.09 2.71
C PRO A 57 36.16 -11.39 2.61
N ALA A 58 37.03 -11.81 1.71
CA ALA A 58 38.34 -11.16 1.48
C ALA A 58 38.20 -9.74 0.93
N LYS A 59 37.01 -9.38 0.43
CA LYS A 59 36.73 -8.07 -0.13
C LYS A 59 36.02 -7.13 0.85
N ILE A 60 35.85 -7.50 2.12
CA ILE A 60 35.30 -6.64 3.17
C ILE A 60 36.37 -6.49 4.25
N GLN A 61 36.83 -5.25 4.49
CA GLN A 61 37.88 -4.97 5.49
C GLN A 61 37.31 -4.78 6.89
N GLY A 62 36.02 -4.45 7.01
CA GLY A 62 35.34 -4.26 8.27
C GLY A 62 33.99 -3.58 8.09
N ILE A 63 33.21 -3.59 9.16
CA ILE A 63 31.86 -3.03 9.23
C ILE A 63 31.75 -2.15 10.45
N VAL A 64 31.17 -0.96 10.28
CA VAL A 64 30.68 -0.09 11.37
C VAL A 64 29.21 0.19 11.14
N LEU A 65 28.43 0.21 12.19
CA LEU A 65 26.97 0.32 12.14
C LEU A 65 26.51 1.71 12.58
N ASN A 66 25.45 2.18 11.91
CA ASN A 66 24.63 3.30 12.36
C ASN A 66 23.22 2.77 12.65
N PRO A 67 22.88 2.50 13.92
CA PRO A 67 21.60 1.90 14.29
C PRO A 67 20.48 2.92 14.38
N MET A 68 19.24 2.46 14.70
CA MET A 68 18.12 3.33 15.05
C MET A 68 18.41 4.09 16.36
N GLN A 69 17.68 5.19 16.57
CA GLN A 69 17.69 5.87 17.88
C GLN A 69 17.15 4.98 19.02
N GLN A 70 16.26 4.04 18.72
CA GLN A 70 15.80 2.99 19.63
C GLN A 70 16.88 1.92 19.72
N SER A 71 17.69 1.98 20.75
CA SER A 71 18.87 1.12 20.92
C SER A 71 18.52 -0.36 21.08
N GLU A 72 17.47 -0.66 21.83
CA GLU A 72 17.10 -2.04 22.14
C GLU A 72 16.54 -2.79 20.92
N PRO A 73 15.55 -2.29 20.18
CA PRO A 73 15.10 -2.97 18.96
C PRO A 73 16.17 -2.98 17.84
N SER A 74 17.16 -2.07 17.86
CA SER A 74 18.32 -2.12 16.97
C SER A 74 19.13 -3.42 17.10
N LYS A 75 19.06 -4.10 18.25
CA LYS A 75 19.73 -5.38 18.48
C LYS A 75 19.38 -6.44 17.44
N VAL A 76 18.18 -6.40 16.83
CA VAL A 76 17.78 -7.31 15.75
C VAL A 76 18.76 -7.18 14.58
N ALA A 77 18.97 -5.99 14.07
CA ALA A 77 19.90 -5.76 12.96
C ALA A 77 21.38 -5.90 13.37
N ILE A 78 21.72 -5.49 14.61
CA ILE A 78 23.09 -5.67 15.16
C ILE A 78 23.45 -7.15 15.22
N PHE A 79 22.51 -8.02 15.64
CA PHE A 79 22.70 -9.47 15.63
C PHE A 79 22.99 -9.99 14.22
N GLY A 80 22.22 -9.56 13.22
CA GLY A 80 22.46 -9.94 11.83
C GLY A 80 23.81 -9.49 11.30
N ASN A 81 24.20 -8.24 11.57
CA ASN A 81 25.51 -7.72 11.20
C ASN A 81 26.65 -8.47 11.89
N ALA A 82 26.50 -8.84 13.16
CA ALA A 82 27.50 -9.63 13.88
C ALA A 82 27.66 -11.03 13.29
N CYS A 83 26.54 -11.71 13.02
CA CYS A 83 26.58 -13.03 12.35
C CYS A 83 27.22 -12.96 10.97
N TYR A 84 26.86 -11.96 10.16
CA TYR A 84 27.42 -11.74 8.84
C TYR A 84 28.91 -11.43 8.87
N SER A 85 29.37 -10.63 9.83
CA SER A 85 30.77 -10.29 10.01
C SER A 85 31.62 -11.49 10.46
N TRP A 86 31.01 -12.39 11.23
CA TRP A 86 31.67 -13.61 11.68
C TRP A 86 31.81 -14.62 10.54
N ASN A 87 30.75 -14.81 9.77
CA ASN A 87 30.71 -15.70 8.61
C ASN A 87 29.68 -15.21 7.59
N ILE A 88 30.14 -14.72 6.44
CA ILE A 88 29.27 -14.29 5.35
C ILE A 88 28.33 -15.44 4.98
N TRP A 89 27.04 -15.16 4.93
CA TRP A 89 26.03 -16.17 4.62
C TRP A 89 26.22 -16.75 3.22
N GLU A 90 26.16 -18.06 3.10
CA GLU A 90 26.26 -18.74 1.80
C GLU A 90 24.99 -18.57 0.96
N ASN A 91 23.83 -18.50 1.62
CA ASN A 91 22.54 -18.39 0.97
C ASN A 91 21.51 -17.64 1.85
N ALA A 92 20.35 -17.36 1.27
CA ALA A 92 19.27 -16.65 1.94
C ALA A 92 18.63 -17.41 3.12
N ASP A 93 18.64 -18.75 3.09
CA ASP A 93 18.03 -19.55 4.16
C ASP A 93 18.77 -19.39 5.47
N ILE A 94 20.12 -19.34 5.40
CA ILE A 94 20.97 -19.08 6.58
C ILE A 94 20.70 -17.69 7.14
N ALA A 95 20.58 -16.69 6.28
CA ALA A 95 20.25 -15.32 6.68
C ALA A 95 18.86 -15.22 7.32
N ASN A 96 17.85 -15.87 6.72
CA ASN A 96 16.48 -15.92 7.25
C ASN A 96 16.42 -16.64 8.59
N LYS A 97 17.18 -17.74 8.74
CA LYS A 97 17.29 -18.42 10.03
C LYS A 97 17.95 -17.52 11.07
N ALA A 98 19.02 -16.82 10.73
CA ALA A 98 19.66 -15.87 11.64
C ALA A 98 18.69 -14.75 12.07
N TRP A 99 17.86 -14.25 11.13
CA TRP A 99 16.83 -13.27 11.45
C TRP A 99 15.79 -13.83 12.43
N GLN A 100 15.23 -15.00 12.20
CA GLN A 100 14.32 -15.66 13.13
C GLN A 100 14.94 -15.91 14.51
N ASP A 101 16.20 -16.32 14.54
CA ASP A 101 16.93 -16.60 15.77
C ASP A 101 17.21 -15.31 16.57
N SER A 102 17.40 -14.17 15.90
CA SER A 102 17.73 -12.89 16.55
C SER A 102 16.73 -12.50 17.63
N PHE A 103 15.43 -12.75 17.42
CA PHE A 103 14.38 -12.37 18.36
C PHE A 103 14.48 -13.09 19.70
N LYS A 104 14.96 -14.33 19.71
CA LYS A 104 15.23 -15.09 20.95
C LYS A 104 16.37 -14.49 21.75
N TYR A 105 17.43 -14.07 21.06
CA TYR A 105 18.58 -13.45 21.70
C TYR A 105 18.30 -12.02 22.12
N VAL A 106 17.50 -11.27 21.36
CA VAL A 106 17.10 -9.90 21.68
C VAL A 106 16.15 -9.85 22.86
N ASP A 107 15.17 -10.75 22.93
CA ASP A 107 14.18 -10.77 24.01
C ASP A 107 14.70 -11.40 25.31
N HIS A 108 15.47 -12.51 25.25
CA HIS A 108 15.84 -13.25 26.47
C HIS A 108 17.22 -13.90 26.41
N ASN A 109 18.06 -13.50 25.46
CA ASN A 109 19.46 -13.94 25.33
C ASN A 109 19.64 -15.48 25.44
N SER A 110 18.78 -16.24 24.79
CA SER A 110 18.79 -17.70 24.81
C SER A 110 18.41 -18.28 23.46
N ALA A 111 18.84 -19.49 23.16
CA ALA A 111 18.43 -20.22 21.97
C ALA A 111 17.00 -20.80 22.05
N ALA A 112 16.41 -20.83 23.23
CA ALA A 112 15.04 -21.32 23.44
C ALA A 112 14.02 -20.34 22.83
N LYS A 113 13.02 -20.87 22.14
CA LYS A 113 11.92 -20.08 21.59
C LYS A 113 10.85 -19.87 22.67
N THR A 114 10.40 -18.63 22.84
CA THR A 114 9.29 -18.24 23.72
C THR A 114 8.11 -17.70 22.91
N GLU A 115 6.95 -17.58 23.54
CA GLU A 115 5.79 -16.92 22.93
C GLU A 115 6.10 -15.45 22.61
N ALA A 116 6.75 -14.73 23.53
CA ALA A 116 7.17 -13.36 23.35
C ALA A 116 8.12 -13.19 22.15
N SER A 117 9.18 -14.01 22.07
CA SER A 117 10.10 -13.93 20.92
C SER A 117 9.45 -14.28 19.58
N THR A 118 8.45 -15.17 19.62
CA THR A 118 7.64 -15.52 18.44
C THR A 118 6.74 -14.35 18.02
N ALA A 119 6.09 -13.72 19.00
CA ALA A 119 5.23 -12.58 18.78
C ALA A 119 6.01 -11.37 18.21
N LEU A 120 7.18 -11.09 18.77
CA LEU A 120 8.05 -10.02 18.25
C LEU A 120 8.50 -10.29 16.80
N TYR A 121 8.87 -11.53 16.49
CA TYR A 121 9.19 -11.91 15.11
C TYR A 121 7.99 -11.73 14.19
N GLU A 122 6.77 -12.11 14.60
CA GLU A 122 5.56 -11.95 13.79
C GLU A 122 5.30 -10.48 13.45
N LEU A 123 5.31 -9.60 14.44
CA LEU A 123 5.15 -8.16 14.23
C LEU A 123 6.25 -7.59 13.32
N SER A 124 7.48 -8.07 13.47
CA SER A 124 8.65 -7.56 12.75
C SER A 124 8.60 -7.80 11.24
N LYS A 125 7.86 -8.79 10.78
CA LYS A 125 7.60 -9.01 9.33
C LYS A 125 6.90 -7.82 8.67
N HIS A 126 6.24 -6.99 9.45
CA HIS A 126 5.44 -5.84 9.01
C HIS A 126 6.00 -4.49 9.51
N MET A 127 7.22 -4.50 10.06
CA MET A 127 7.94 -3.34 10.56
C MET A 127 9.35 -3.29 9.98
N MET A 128 9.47 -3.16 8.67
CA MET A 128 10.76 -3.13 7.96
C MET A 128 10.85 -2.01 6.95
N ASN A 129 9.72 -1.59 6.37
CA ASN A 129 9.73 -0.58 5.32
C ASN A 129 9.96 0.81 5.90
N GLN A 130 10.89 1.53 5.29
CA GLN A 130 11.24 2.89 5.71
C GLN A 130 10.36 3.95 5.04
N ASN A 131 9.54 3.58 4.06
CA ASN A 131 8.75 4.49 3.23
C ASN A 131 9.58 5.67 2.69
N MET A 132 10.78 5.38 2.22
CA MET A 132 11.75 6.37 1.73
C MET A 132 11.90 6.34 0.22
N ASP A 133 12.53 7.38 -0.30
CA ASP A 133 12.81 7.55 -1.72
C ASP A 133 13.98 6.66 -2.23
N SER A 134 14.41 6.92 -3.46
CA SER A 134 15.46 6.16 -4.15
C SER A 134 16.86 6.22 -3.50
N ARG A 135 17.07 7.02 -2.45
CA ARG A 135 18.35 7.10 -1.72
C ARG A 135 18.63 5.88 -0.86
N VAL A 136 17.64 5.04 -0.62
CA VAL A 136 17.75 3.83 0.19
C VAL A 136 17.34 2.60 -0.60
N THR A 137 17.89 1.46 -0.20
CA THR A 137 17.41 0.17 -0.68
C THR A 137 16.06 -0.13 -0.02
N ALA A 138 15.03 -0.32 -0.85
CA ALA A 138 13.68 -0.60 -0.35
C ALA A 138 13.63 -1.97 0.33
N LEU A 139 13.20 -1.99 1.59
CA LEU A 139 12.90 -3.22 2.31
C LEU A 139 11.45 -3.63 2.05
N GLN A 140 11.24 -4.90 1.72
CA GLN A 140 9.91 -5.45 1.53
C GLN A 140 9.37 -5.99 2.85
N GLU A 141 8.21 -5.50 3.28
CA GLU A 141 7.51 -5.99 4.45
C GLU A 141 6.28 -6.82 4.05
N SER A 142 5.73 -7.58 5.00
CA SER A 142 4.48 -8.31 4.82
C SER A 142 4.49 -9.29 3.65
N VAL A 143 5.64 -9.91 3.34
CA VAL A 143 5.85 -10.72 2.11
C VAL A 143 4.78 -11.78 1.93
N ASP A 144 4.38 -12.46 3.02
CA ASP A 144 3.35 -13.52 2.97
C ASP A 144 1.91 -12.96 2.96
N LEU A 145 1.70 -11.78 3.57
CA LEU A 145 0.39 -11.16 3.69
C LEU A 145 0.05 -10.28 2.47
N ALA A 146 1.02 -9.58 1.90
CA ALA A 146 0.81 -8.62 0.82
C ALA A 146 0.07 -9.18 -0.41
N PRO A 147 0.34 -10.42 -0.88
CA PRO A 147 -0.43 -11.01 -1.98
C PRO A 147 -1.91 -11.19 -1.64
N LYS A 148 -2.22 -11.60 -0.40
CA LYS A 148 -3.60 -11.79 0.08
C LYS A 148 -4.35 -10.44 0.14
N LEU A 149 -3.68 -9.39 0.63
CA LEU A 149 -4.24 -8.04 0.68
C LEU A 149 -4.48 -7.48 -0.73
N THR A 150 -3.58 -7.76 -1.66
CA THR A 150 -3.69 -7.32 -3.06
C THR A 150 -4.87 -8.00 -3.74
N ASP A 151 -4.99 -9.33 -3.63
CA ASP A 151 -6.11 -10.10 -4.18
C ASP A 151 -7.46 -9.58 -3.67
N PHE A 152 -7.57 -9.38 -2.35
CA PHE A 152 -8.79 -8.85 -1.76
C PHE A 152 -9.12 -7.43 -2.24
N ARG A 153 -8.11 -6.54 -2.37
CA ARG A 153 -8.30 -5.20 -2.94
C ARG A 153 -8.80 -5.24 -4.38
N ASP A 154 -8.32 -6.16 -5.18
CA ASP A 154 -8.77 -6.31 -6.56
C ASP A 154 -10.22 -6.82 -6.62
N LYS A 155 -10.59 -7.71 -5.71
CA LYS A 155 -11.99 -8.14 -5.54
C LYS A 155 -12.91 -7.02 -5.03
N LEU A 156 -12.42 -6.12 -4.17
CA LEU A 156 -13.16 -4.91 -3.80
C LEU A 156 -13.49 -4.05 -5.03
N LYS A 157 -12.54 -3.89 -5.95
CA LYS A 157 -12.74 -3.10 -7.19
C LYS A 157 -13.80 -3.73 -8.10
N THR A 158 -13.83 -5.05 -8.17
CA THR A 158 -14.74 -5.80 -9.05
C THR A 158 -16.08 -6.15 -8.40
N GLY A 159 -16.24 -5.92 -7.08
CA GLY A 159 -17.43 -6.29 -6.34
C GLY A 159 -17.64 -7.79 -6.22
N THR A 160 -16.56 -8.57 -6.06
CA THR A 160 -16.59 -10.04 -6.00
C THR A 160 -16.08 -10.61 -4.67
N VAL A 161 -16.02 -9.77 -3.63
CA VAL A 161 -15.58 -10.16 -2.29
C VAL A 161 -16.60 -11.10 -1.65
N THR A 162 -16.10 -12.11 -0.93
CA THR A 162 -16.92 -13.05 -0.15
C THR A 162 -16.71 -12.90 1.35
N VAL A 163 -17.64 -13.44 2.14
CA VAL A 163 -17.55 -13.48 3.60
C VAL A 163 -16.37 -14.32 4.05
N GLU A 164 -16.13 -15.46 3.40
CA GLU A 164 -15.06 -16.40 3.73
C GLU A 164 -13.67 -15.77 3.51
N GLU A 165 -13.51 -14.97 2.47
CA GLU A 165 -12.26 -14.24 2.19
C GLU A 165 -12.00 -13.17 3.24
N ALA A 166 -13.06 -12.45 3.65
CA ALA A 166 -12.94 -11.49 4.74
C ALA A 166 -12.60 -12.18 6.08
N ASP A 167 -13.21 -13.35 6.38
CA ASP A 167 -12.91 -14.14 7.59
C ASP A 167 -11.47 -14.64 7.59
N ALA A 168 -10.95 -15.07 6.43
CA ALA A 168 -9.56 -15.48 6.32
C ALA A 168 -8.59 -14.34 6.65
N LEU A 169 -8.87 -13.11 6.17
CA LEU A 169 -8.05 -11.94 6.52
C LEU A 169 -8.24 -11.47 7.96
N ILE A 170 -9.44 -11.58 8.52
CA ILE A 170 -9.66 -11.32 9.95
C ILE A 170 -8.76 -12.22 10.80
N ALA A 171 -8.64 -13.50 10.45
CA ALA A 171 -7.75 -14.42 11.16
C ALA A 171 -6.27 -13.98 11.08
N GLU A 172 -5.79 -13.49 9.93
CA GLU A 172 -4.43 -12.94 9.80
C GLU A 172 -4.21 -11.71 10.70
N PHE A 173 -5.16 -10.78 10.73
CA PHE A 173 -5.05 -9.61 11.60
C PHE A 173 -5.19 -9.95 13.10
N GLN A 174 -5.96 -10.98 13.46
CA GLN A 174 -6.02 -11.51 14.83
C GLN A 174 -4.68 -12.08 15.29
N ILE A 175 -3.91 -12.70 14.39
CA ILE A 175 -2.53 -13.15 14.72
C ILE A 175 -1.67 -11.95 15.11
N LEU A 176 -1.73 -10.85 14.36
CA LEU A 176 -0.96 -9.64 14.64
C LEU A 176 -1.43 -8.96 15.95
N GLN A 177 -2.74 -8.86 16.16
CA GLN A 177 -3.32 -8.31 17.39
C GLN A 177 -2.88 -9.12 18.61
N ASN A 178 -2.96 -10.46 18.52
CA ASN A 178 -2.49 -11.34 19.59
C ASN A 178 -0.98 -11.22 19.80
N ALA A 179 -0.20 -11.08 18.74
CA ALA A 179 1.24 -10.91 18.86
C ALA A 179 1.61 -9.61 19.61
N ALA A 180 0.93 -8.50 19.37
CA ALA A 180 1.14 -7.26 20.11
C ALA A 180 0.81 -7.43 21.60
N ALA A 181 -0.32 -8.07 21.93
CA ALA A 181 -0.72 -8.34 23.30
C ALA A 181 0.27 -9.28 24.01
N VAL A 182 0.63 -10.40 23.38
CA VAL A 182 1.56 -11.38 23.94
C VAL A 182 2.93 -10.74 24.21
N TYR A 183 3.45 -9.96 23.26
CA TYR A 183 4.75 -9.32 23.49
C TYR A 183 4.69 -8.28 24.60
N ARG A 184 3.63 -7.49 24.69
CA ARG A 184 3.43 -6.51 25.78
C ARG A 184 3.42 -7.18 27.16
N GLU A 185 2.78 -8.34 27.26
CA GLU A 185 2.59 -9.04 28.54
C GLU A 185 3.79 -9.91 28.93
N GLN A 186 4.43 -10.56 27.94
CA GLN A 186 5.37 -11.66 28.19
C GLN A 186 6.81 -11.34 27.79
N ALA A 187 7.12 -10.14 27.31
CA ALA A 187 8.49 -9.73 26.98
C ALA A 187 9.42 -9.91 28.17
N VAL A 188 10.53 -10.61 27.99
CA VAL A 188 11.53 -10.82 29.03
C VAL A 188 12.45 -9.60 29.14
N ASP A 189 12.94 -9.08 28.02
CA ASP A 189 13.63 -7.80 27.99
C ASP A 189 12.62 -6.64 27.93
N ILE A 190 12.27 -6.17 29.12
CA ILE A 190 11.32 -5.05 29.26
C ILE A 190 11.83 -3.76 28.60
N LYS A 191 13.15 -3.60 28.39
CA LYS A 191 13.71 -2.40 27.75
C LYS A 191 13.36 -2.39 26.25
N VAL A 192 13.37 -3.56 25.58
CA VAL A 192 12.91 -3.66 24.20
C VAL A 192 11.44 -3.28 24.12
N ARG A 193 10.59 -3.90 24.97
CA ARG A 193 9.15 -3.62 25.04
C ARG A 193 8.88 -2.13 25.28
N ASP A 194 9.54 -1.54 26.25
CA ASP A 194 9.29 -0.15 26.63
C ASP A 194 9.73 0.84 25.54
N GLN A 195 10.77 0.51 24.75
CA GLN A 195 11.18 1.33 23.61
C GLN A 195 10.27 1.21 22.39
N ILE A 196 9.49 0.13 22.26
CA ILE A 196 8.57 -0.07 21.14
C ILE A 196 7.09 0.04 21.55
N VAL A 197 6.79 0.48 22.77
CA VAL A 197 5.40 0.53 23.29
C VAL A 197 4.46 1.31 22.38
N TYR A 198 4.89 2.43 21.80
CA TYR A 198 4.09 3.24 20.88
C TYR A 198 3.74 2.50 19.58
N TRP A 199 4.64 1.65 19.10
CA TRP A 199 4.37 0.78 17.94
C TRP A 199 3.43 -0.37 18.30
N LEU A 200 3.51 -0.90 19.54
CA LEU A 200 2.55 -1.89 20.03
C LEU A 200 1.14 -1.29 20.13
N ASP A 201 1.03 -0.05 20.65
CA ASP A 201 -0.25 0.68 20.71
C ASP A 201 -0.79 0.98 19.30
N CYS A 202 0.11 1.37 18.37
CA CYS A 202 -0.25 1.55 16.97
C CYS A 202 -0.74 0.24 16.31
N TRP A 203 -0.15 -0.91 16.66
CA TRP A 203 -0.60 -2.22 16.21
C TRP A 203 -2.00 -2.56 16.71
N ASP A 204 -2.29 -2.31 17.99
CA ASP A 204 -3.62 -2.56 18.55
C ASP A 204 -4.70 -1.84 17.72
N ASP A 205 -4.55 -0.55 17.52
CA ASP A 205 -5.52 0.25 16.78
C ASP A 205 -5.55 -0.08 15.28
N THR A 206 -4.41 -0.36 14.67
CA THR A 206 -4.31 -0.73 13.25
C THR A 206 -5.04 -2.06 12.99
N THR A 207 -4.88 -3.05 13.87
CA THR A 207 -5.55 -4.34 13.73
C THR A 207 -7.05 -4.25 14.02
N VAL A 208 -7.44 -3.48 15.04
CA VAL A 208 -8.86 -3.18 15.31
C VAL A 208 -9.51 -2.52 14.08
N SER A 209 -8.84 -1.56 13.47
CA SER A 209 -9.33 -0.90 12.26
C SER A 209 -9.49 -1.88 11.09
N ALA A 210 -8.46 -2.69 10.82
CA ALA A 210 -8.50 -3.65 9.71
C ALA A 210 -9.63 -4.68 9.90
N ILE A 211 -9.75 -5.26 11.09
CA ILE A 211 -10.81 -6.22 11.45
C ILE A 211 -12.19 -5.56 11.37
N GLY A 212 -12.30 -4.32 11.85
CA GLY A 212 -13.55 -3.56 11.81
C GLY A 212 -14.04 -3.32 10.37
N TYR A 213 -13.15 -2.87 9.46
CA TYR A 213 -13.53 -2.71 8.06
C TYR A 213 -13.84 -4.04 7.36
N LEU A 214 -13.14 -5.12 7.66
CA LEU A 214 -13.48 -6.44 7.13
C LEU A 214 -14.88 -6.89 7.60
N ASN A 215 -15.23 -6.66 8.86
CA ASN A 215 -16.58 -6.93 9.36
C ASN A 215 -17.64 -6.02 8.73
N ALA A 216 -17.31 -4.75 8.46
CA ALA A 216 -18.21 -3.86 7.71
C ALA A 216 -18.46 -4.39 6.29
N ILE A 217 -17.42 -4.87 5.61
CA ILE A 217 -17.54 -5.46 4.27
C ILE A 217 -18.39 -6.74 4.30
N LYS A 218 -18.20 -7.61 5.29
CA LYS A 218 -19.07 -8.79 5.48
C LYS A 218 -20.53 -8.41 5.65
N ALA A 219 -20.81 -7.36 6.44
CA ALA A 219 -22.15 -6.85 6.61
C ALA A 219 -22.74 -6.32 5.29
N ILE A 220 -21.93 -5.62 4.48
CA ILE A 220 -22.35 -5.16 3.14
C ILE A 220 -22.67 -6.35 2.23
N VAL A 221 -21.83 -7.39 2.22
CA VAL A 221 -22.08 -8.61 1.43
C VAL A 221 -23.39 -9.29 1.83
N ASN A 222 -23.73 -9.24 3.13
CA ASN A 222 -24.96 -9.80 3.69
C ASN A 222 -26.16 -8.81 3.68
N GLU A 223 -26.00 -7.64 3.03
CA GLU A 223 -27.03 -6.59 2.95
C GLU A 223 -27.50 -6.03 4.31
N ASP A 224 -26.65 -6.10 5.34
CA ASP A 224 -26.89 -5.56 6.69
C ASP A 224 -26.25 -4.16 6.84
N ALA A 225 -27.01 -3.15 6.45
CA ALA A 225 -26.56 -1.77 6.44
C ALA A 225 -26.27 -1.20 7.85
N ASP A 226 -27.06 -1.57 8.84
CA ASP A 226 -26.90 -1.07 10.22
C ASP A 226 -25.60 -1.60 10.84
N THR A 227 -25.31 -2.88 10.65
CA THR A 227 -24.06 -3.50 11.10
C THR A 227 -22.86 -2.93 10.34
N ALA A 228 -22.97 -2.68 9.03
CA ALA A 228 -21.94 -2.04 8.23
C ALA A 228 -21.60 -0.64 8.75
N LEU A 229 -22.62 0.17 9.05
CA LEU A 229 -22.45 1.53 9.58
C LEU A 229 -21.75 1.54 10.94
N ARG A 230 -22.14 0.62 11.84
CA ARG A 230 -21.52 0.49 13.16
C ARG A 230 -20.04 0.13 13.07
N TYR A 231 -19.70 -0.92 12.30
CA TYR A 231 -18.30 -1.33 12.12
C TYR A 231 -17.45 -0.27 11.40
N ASN A 232 -18.04 0.47 10.45
CA ASN A 232 -17.35 1.59 9.81
C ASN A 232 -16.96 2.67 10.83
N ALA A 233 -17.86 3.03 11.75
CA ALA A 233 -17.57 4.03 12.78
C ALA A 233 -16.44 3.57 13.71
N GLU A 234 -16.49 2.33 14.18
CA GLU A 234 -15.47 1.72 15.04
C GLU A 234 -14.12 1.65 14.33
N ALA A 235 -14.09 1.12 13.09
CA ALA A 235 -12.87 0.98 12.30
C ALA A 235 -12.21 2.32 11.97
N LYS A 236 -13.02 3.32 11.62
CA LYS A 236 -12.54 4.68 11.35
C LYS A 236 -11.95 5.32 12.60
N ALA A 237 -12.61 5.19 13.75
CA ALA A 237 -12.10 5.71 15.01
C ALA A 237 -10.75 5.07 15.37
N ALA A 238 -10.62 3.75 15.27
CA ALA A 238 -9.37 3.04 15.51
C ALA A 238 -8.27 3.47 14.52
N PHE A 239 -8.59 3.66 13.23
CA PHE A 239 -7.60 4.13 12.26
C PHE A 239 -7.11 5.55 12.55
N GLU A 240 -7.97 6.45 13.00
CA GLU A 240 -7.52 7.79 13.43
C GLU A 240 -6.72 7.71 14.73
N GLN A 241 -7.09 6.84 15.67
CA GLN A 241 -6.35 6.63 16.91
C GLN A 241 -4.94 6.07 16.64
N SER A 242 -4.79 5.14 15.68
CA SER A 242 -3.47 4.57 15.34
C SER A 242 -2.43 5.61 14.90
N LYS A 243 -2.86 6.79 14.48
CA LYS A 243 -2.00 7.90 14.05
C LYS A 243 -1.59 8.84 15.19
N THR A 244 -2.08 8.60 16.40
CA THR A 244 -1.86 9.49 17.54
C THR A 244 -0.77 9.01 18.50
N HIS A 245 -0.31 7.76 18.34
CA HIS A 245 0.75 7.21 19.16
C HIS A 245 2.07 7.87 18.83
N GLU A 246 2.57 8.65 19.76
CA GLU A 246 3.77 9.46 19.57
C GLU A 246 4.59 9.54 20.86
N LEU A 247 5.89 9.69 20.67
CA LEU A 247 6.81 9.89 21.75
C LEU A 247 7.48 11.27 21.61
N TRP A 248 7.66 11.97 22.73
CA TRP A 248 8.49 13.17 22.78
C TRP A 248 9.97 12.77 22.69
N TYR A 249 10.67 13.29 21.69
CA TYR A 249 12.09 13.04 21.48
C TYR A 249 12.83 14.36 21.26
N LEU A 250 13.77 14.67 22.17
CA LEU A 250 14.53 15.92 22.20
C LEU A 250 13.63 17.15 22.25
N ASP A 251 13.16 17.66 21.13
CA ASP A 251 12.42 18.91 20.94
C ASP A 251 11.17 18.79 20.08
N HIS A 252 10.77 17.56 19.72
CA HIS A 252 9.61 17.28 18.86
C HIS A 252 8.95 15.94 19.20
N TYR A 253 7.73 15.72 18.65
CA TYR A 253 7.04 14.44 18.71
C TYR A 253 7.37 13.58 17.49
N GLU A 254 7.64 12.31 17.73
CA GLU A 254 7.80 11.28 16.71
C GLU A 254 6.65 10.28 16.79
N LYS A 255 5.95 10.09 15.69
CA LYS A 255 4.79 9.18 15.60
C LYS A 255 5.24 7.78 15.29
N ALA A 256 4.50 6.80 15.81
CA ALA A 256 4.68 5.40 15.45
C ALA A 256 3.83 5.05 14.22
N GLU A 257 4.42 4.35 13.26
CA GLU A 257 3.72 3.83 12.08
C GLU A 257 4.07 2.34 11.88
N VAL A 258 3.07 1.54 11.51
CA VAL A 258 3.21 0.10 11.25
C VAL A 258 2.51 -0.28 9.94
N GLY A 259 3.02 -1.31 9.25
CA GLY A 259 2.38 -1.86 8.05
C GLY A 259 2.21 -0.86 6.90
N VAL A 260 3.10 0.11 6.79
CA VAL A 260 2.95 1.27 5.89
C VAL A 260 2.98 0.91 4.41
N GLN A 261 3.66 -0.18 4.04
CA GLN A 261 3.79 -0.57 2.65
C GLN A 261 2.53 -1.25 2.10
N HIS A 262 1.86 -2.07 2.90
CA HIS A 262 0.75 -2.89 2.44
C HIS A 262 -0.51 -2.80 3.29
N ILE A 263 -0.40 -2.80 4.63
CA ILE A 263 -1.55 -2.84 5.55
C ILE A 263 -2.29 -1.50 5.54
N VAL A 264 -1.59 -0.39 5.68
CA VAL A 264 -2.22 0.95 5.68
C VAL A 264 -2.92 1.24 4.34
N PRO A 265 -2.32 1.00 3.16
CA PRO A 265 -3.04 1.11 1.88
C PRO A 265 -4.24 0.18 1.76
N PHE A 266 -4.18 -1.02 2.35
CA PHE A 266 -5.31 -1.95 2.40
C PHE A 266 -6.47 -1.40 3.23
N ILE A 267 -6.20 -0.90 4.44
CA ILE A 267 -7.22 -0.26 5.30
C ILE A 267 -7.88 0.91 4.56
N LYS A 268 -7.10 1.76 3.90
CA LYS A 268 -7.63 2.89 3.13
C LYS A 268 -8.55 2.45 1.98
N ALA A 269 -8.21 1.36 1.30
CA ALA A 269 -9.05 0.81 0.23
C ALA A 269 -10.38 0.27 0.78
N MET A 270 -10.36 -0.44 1.91
CA MET A 270 -11.56 -0.92 2.58
C MET A 270 -12.43 0.23 3.08
N ALA A 271 -11.81 1.24 3.70
CA ALA A 271 -12.50 2.43 4.18
C ALA A 271 -13.26 3.13 3.05
N LYS A 272 -12.60 3.27 1.89
CA LYS A 272 -13.25 3.84 0.71
C LYS A 272 -14.45 3.01 0.26
N TYR A 273 -14.29 1.69 0.13
CA TYR A 273 -15.34 0.78 -0.29
C TYR A 273 -16.58 0.88 0.63
N VAL A 274 -16.36 0.86 1.94
CA VAL A 274 -17.46 0.95 2.94
C VAL A 274 -18.09 2.34 2.91
N THR A 275 -17.31 3.41 2.77
CA THR A 275 -17.84 4.78 2.66
C THR A 275 -18.67 4.95 1.39
N ASP A 276 -18.22 4.45 0.25
CA ASP A 276 -18.96 4.49 -1.01
C ASP A 276 -20.34 3.79 -0.87
N TYR A 277 -20.39 2.67 -0.14
CA TYR A 277 -21.66 1.98 0.14
C TYR A 277 -22.58 2.82 1.04
N ILE A 278 -22.05 3.37 2.12
CA ILE A 278 -22.84 4.18 3.07
C ILE A 278 -23.41 5.42 2.37
N ASP A 279 -22.58 6.12 1.59
CA ASP A 279 -22.97 7.38 0.92
C ASP A 279 -23.97 7.17 -0.21
N THR A 280 -23.94 6.03 -0.87
CA THR A 280 -24.77 5.77 -2.06
C THR A 280 -25.98 4.86 -1.77
N GLY A 281 -25.92 4.06 -0.72
CA GLY A 281 -26.87 2.99 -0.45
C GLY A 281 -26.79 1.84 -1.47
N ILE A 282 -25.75 1.83 -2.31
CA ILE A 282 -25.58 0.85 -3.39
C ILE A 282 -24.54 -0.16 -2.98
N ASN A 283 -24.96 -1.43 -2.85
CA ASN A 283 -24.03 -2.52 -2.54
C ASN A 283 -23.06 -2.75 -3.71
N PRO A 284 -21.76 -2.47 -3.55
CA PRO A 284 -20.80 -2.64 -4.63
C PRO A 284 -20.67 -4.09 -5.12
N ASN A 285 -20.97 -5.09 -4.27
CA ASN A 285 -20.96 -6.51 -4.67
C ASN A 285 -22.12 -6.89 -5.59
N THR A 286 -23.21 -6.13 -5.57
CA THR A 286 -24.33 -6.34 -6.49
C THR A 286 -24.20 -5.51 -7.77
N GLN A 287 -23.32 -4.52 -7.78
CA GLN A 287 -23.03 -3.70 -8.94
C GLN A 287 -21.96 -4.36 -9.82
N LYS A 288 -22.36 -4.78 -10.99
CA LYS A 288 -21.41 -5.16 -12.03
C LYS A 288 -20.74 -3.89 -12.56
N ARG A 289 -19.42 -3.76 -12.37
CA ARG A 289 -18.61 -2.75 -13.04
C ARG A 289 -18.09 -3.31 -14.34
N TYR A 290 -18.16 -2.52 -15.40
CA TYR A 290 -17.74 -2.94 -16.72
C TYR A 290 -16.52 -2.15 -17.17
N THR A 291 -15.56 -2.84 -17.76
CA THR A 291 -14.42 -2.25 -18.47
C THR A 291 -14.69 -2.24 -19.96
N GLY A 292 -14.04 -1.35 -20.69
CA GLY A 292 -14.15 -1.25 -22.12
C GLY A 292 -12.88 -0.67 -22.75
N THR A 293 -12.81 -0.70 -24.08
CA THR A 293 -11.77 0.02 -24.83
C THR A 293 -12.19 1.48 -24.95
N VAL A 294 -11.26 2.39 -24.69
CA VAL A 294 -11.49 3.84 -24.81
C VAL A 294 -10.92 4.36 -26.12
N THR A 295 -11.69 5.17 -26.83
CA THR A 295 -11.23 5.88 -28.03
C THR A 295 -11.54 7.36 -27.93
N TYR A 296 -10.77 8.18 -28.61
CA TYR A 296 -10.81 9.63 -28.48
C TYR A 296 -10.95 10.31 -29.84
N GLU A 297 -11.74 11.39 -29.89
CA GLU A 297 -11.74 12.34 -30.99
C GLU A 297 -11.42 13.73 -30.45
N GLN A 298 -10.43 14.39 -31.02
CA GLN A 298 -9.90 15.69 -30.59
C GLN A 298 -9.37 15.74 -29.13
N ILE A 299 -9.06 14.57 -28.57
CA ILE A 299 -8.46 14.40 -27.23
C ILE A 299 -7.21 13.52 -27.37
N SER A 300 -6.21 13.79 -26.55
CA SER A 300 -5.01 12.95 -26.38
C SER A 300 -4.66 12.76 -24.91
N ILE A 301 -3.97 11.65 -24.60
CA ILE A 301 -3.46 11.38 -23.24
C ILE A 301 -2.09 12.08 -23.08
N GLN A 302 -1.91 12.80 -21.98
CA GLN A 302 -0.67 13.56 -21.72
C GLN A 302 0.35 12.83 -20.85
N ASN A 303 -0.09 12.15 -19.80
CA ASN A 303 0.82 11.62 -18.77
C ASN A 303 1.28 10.19 -19.06
N ASN A 304 1.12 9.69 -20.29
CA ASN A 304 1.38 8.30 -20.67
C ASN A 304 0.69 7.28 -19.76
N ALA A 305 -0.43 7.67 -19.15
CA ALA A 305 -1.18 6.79 -18.28
C ALA A 305 -1.80 5.64 -19.09
N SER A 306 -1.86 4.46 -18.49
CA SER A 306 -2.66 3.37 -19.03
C SER A 306 -4.15 3.69 -18.93
N GLU A 307 -4.92 3.36 -19.96
CA GLU A 307 -6.38 3.52 -20.00
C GLU A 307 -7.10 2.66 -18.95
N ASP A 308 -6.45 1.63 -18.42
CA ASP A 308 -6.97 0.81 -17.32
C ASP A 308 -7.33 1.65 -16.08
N LYS A 309 -6.68 2.81 -15.91
CA LYS A 309 -6.98 3.74 -14.82
C LYS A 309 -8.39 4.33 -14.84
N TYR A 310 -9.06 4.30 -15.97
CA TYR A 310 -10.47 4.71 -16.02
C TYR A 310 -11.40 3.74 -15.28
N PHE A 311 -10.96 2.48 -15.13
CA PHE A 311 -11.82 1.39 -14.64
C PHE A 311 -11.27 0.70 -13.39
N ASP A 312 -10.13 1.17 -12.84
CA ASP A 312 -9.45 0.53 -11.71
C ASP A 312 -10.15 0.72 -10.36
N GLY A 313 -11.14 1.60 -10.30
CA GLY A 313 -11.87 1.92 -9.06
C GLY A 313 -11.07 2.74 -8.05
N ASP A 314 -9.86 3.18 -8.41
CA ASP A 314 -9.02 4.03 -7.58
C ASP A 314 -9.20 5.51 -7.97
N ASN A 315 -9.90 6.27 -7.13
CA ASN A 315 -10.13 7.69 -7.37
C ASN A 315 -8.85 8.55 -7.27
N SER A 316 -7.72 7.98 -6.84
CA SER A 316 -6.43 8.66 -6.81
C SER A 316 -5.61 8.42 -8.07
N SER A 317 -5.98 7.46 -8.89
CA SER A 317 -5.38 7.23 -10.21
C SER A 317 -5.98 8.20 -11.23
N GLU A 318 -5.17 8.69 -12.16
CA GLU A 318 -5.61 9.69 -13.13
C GLU A 318 -5.12 9.39 -14.54
N VAL A 319 -5.97 9.72 -15.52
CA VAL A 319 -5.60 9.87 -16.92
C VAL A 319 -5.74 11.36 -17.28
N TRP A 320 -4.62 11.99 -17.63
CA TRP A 320 -4.62 13.39 -18.01
C TRP A 320 -4.92 13.54 -19.49
N LEU A 321 -5.91 14.38 -19.79
CA LEU A 321 -6.40 14.62 -21.12
C LEU A 321 -6.05 16.03 -21.60
N ALA A 322 -5.74 16.16 -22.88
CA ALA A 322 -5.53 17.42 -23.54
C ALA A 322 -6.19 17.42 -24.91
N LYS A 323 -6.23 18.60 -25.54
CA LYS A 323 -6.61 18.72 -26.95
C LYS A 323 -5.69 17.84 -27.82
N GLY A 324 -6.27 17.06 -28.72
CA GLY A 324 -5.54 16.22 -29.67
C GLY A 324 -5.79 16.62 -31.14
N PRO A 325 -4.84 16.33 -32.05
CA PRO A 325 -3.48 15.90 -31.78
C PRO A 325 -2.66 16.97 -31.04
N TYR A 326 -1.72 16.50 -30.26
CA TYR A 326 -1.01 17.29 -29.25
C TYR A 326 0.02 18.25 -29.89
N GLU A 327 -0.27 19.55 -29.89
CA GLU A 327 0.65 20.58 -30.42
C GLU A 327 1.33 21.41 -29.31
N ASN A 328 0.67 21.59 -28.13
CA ASN A 328 1.21 22.43 -27.04
C ASN A 328 0.77 21.94 -25.66
N PRO A 329 1.66 21.27 -24.89
CA PRO A 329 1.32 20.74 -23.57
C PRO A 329 0.80 21.82 -22.60
N GLY A 330 -0.38 21.59 -22.05
CA GLY A 330 -0.92 22.36 -20.93
C GLY A 330 -1.47 23.74 -21.23
N ARG A 331 -1.67 24.11 -22.52
CA ARG A 331 -2.23 25.40 -22.90
C ARG A 331 -3.53 25.34 -23.71
N ASP A 332 -3.81 24.20 -24.35
CA ASP A 332 -4.95 24.09 -25.25
C ASP A 332 -6.13 23.41 -24.53
N THR A 333 -7.23 24.14 -24.42
CA THR A 333 -8.49 23.63 -23.91
C THR A 333 -9.06 22.58 -24.86
N ILE A 334 -9.56 21.46 -24.33
CA ILE A 334 -10.28 20.46 -25.12
C ILE A 334 -11.52 21.13 -25.73
N PRO A 335 -11.71 21.09 -27.06
CA PRO A 335 -12.76 21.84 -27.73
C PRO A 335 -14.15 21.21 -27.49
N ALA A 336 -15.19 22.03 -27.63
CA ALA A 336 -16.55 21.53 -27.70
C ALA A 336 -16.70 20.57 -28.91
N GLY A 337 -17.43 19.49 -28.72
CA GLY A 337 -17.58 18.42 -29.68
C GLY A 337 -16.49 17.34 -29.63
N ALA A 338 -15.45 17.51 -28.82
CA ALA A 338 -14.48 16.45 -28.53
C ALA A 338 -15.14 15.30 -27.81
N THR A 339 -14.74 14.05 -28.13
CA THR A 339 -15.38 12.86 -27.55
C THR A 339 -14.40 11.89 -26.93
N LEU A 340 -14.86 11.23 -25.86
CA LEU A 340 -14.29 10.04 -25.27
C LEU A 340 -15.34 8.93 -25.35
N THR A 341 -15.04 7.85 -26.05
CA THR A 341 -15.99 6.74 -26.25
C THR A 341 -15.47 5.48 -25.59
N VAL A 342 -16.29 4.89 -24.70
CA VAL A 342 -16.07 3.57 -24.11
C VAL A 342 -16.84 2.52 -24.93
N THR A 343 -16.14 1.53 -25.47
CA THR A 343 -16.73 0.40 -26.20
C THR A 343 -16.56 -0.87 -25.38
N PHE A 344 -17.67 -1.51 -25.03
CA PHE A 344 -17.65 -2.78 -24.29
C PHE A 344 -17.32 -3.95 -25.22
N PRO A 345 -16.52 -4.96 -24.77
CA PRO A 345 -16.25 -6.17 -25.56
C PRO A 345 -17.54 -6.88 -26.01
N GLU A 346 -18.52 -6.92 -25.11
CA GLU A 346 -19.87 -7.46 -25.31
C GLU A 346 -20.92 -6.47 -24.85
N PRO A 347 -22.15 -6.47 -25.38
CA PRO A 347 -23.24 -5.63 -24.90
C PRO A 347 -23.49 -5.85 -23.39
N LYS A 348 -23.72 -4.78 -22.65
CA LYS A 348 -23.93 -4.80 -21.21
C LYS A 348 -25.28 -4.18 -20.83
N THR A 349 -25.79 -4.55 -19.67
CA THR A 349 -26.90 -3.81 -19.05
C THR A 349 -26.30 -2.72 -18.16
N ILE A 350 -26.51 -1.46 -18.51
CA ILE A 350 -25.92 -0.31 -17.83
C ILE A 350 -27.02 0.48 -17.12
N GLY A 351 -26.82 0.74 -15.82
CA GLY A 351 -27.78 1.52 -15.01
C GLY A 351 -27.32 2.94 -14.72
N SER A 352 -26.02 3.15 -14.68
CA SER A 352 -25.45 4.45 -14.38
C SER A 352 -24.04 4.60 -14.91
N PHE A 353 -23.61 5.85 -14.96
CA PHE A 353 -22.25 6.24 -15.28
C PHE A 353 -21.72 7.18 -14.19
N ARG A 354 -20.58 6.87 -13.58
CA ARG A 354 -19.89 7.70 -12.60
C ARG A 354 -18.60 8.23 -13.17
N LEU A 355 -18.36 9.53 -13.03
CA LEU A 355 -17.11 10.19 -13.36
C LEU A 355 -16.51 10.83 -12.11
N VAL A 356 -15.22 10.58 -11.86
CA VAL A 356 -14.40 11.31 -10.91
C VAL A 356 -13.36 12.09 -11.68
N GLN A 357 -13.23 13.39 -11.40
CA GLN A 357 -12.33 14.30 -12.12
C GLN A 357 -11.74 15.38 -11.19
N GLY A 358 -10.62 15.98 -11.58
CA GLY A 358 -9.99 17.09 -10.84
C GLY A 358 -9.41 16.66 -9.49
N VAL A 359 -8.87 15.45 -9.39
CA VAL A 359 -8.36 14.92 -8.12
C VAL A 359 -7.05 15.59 -7.74
N SER A 360 -6.05 15.61 -8.61
CA SER A 360 -4.76 16.27 -8.37
C SER A 360 -4.82 17.77 -8.62
N ALA A 361 -5.62 18.21 -9.60
CA ALA A 361 -5.81 19.62 -9.94
C ALA A 361 -7.30 19.97 -9.99
N LYS A 362 -7.81 20.61 -8.94
CA LYS A 362 -9.24 20.91 -8.77
C LYS A 362 -9.85 21.77 -9.90
N SER A 363 -9.02 22.50 -10.64
CA SER A 363 -9.40 23.31 -11.81
C SER A 363 -9.54 22.50 -13.09
N ASP A 364 -8.92 21.32 -13.17
CA ASP A 364 -8.80 20.54 -14.40
C ASP A 364 -9.97 19.55 -14.50
N LYS A 365 -11.11 20.08 -14.88
CA LYS A 365 -12.38 19.37 -14.99
C LYS A 365 -13.11 19.80 -16.25
N PHE A 366 -13.93 18.89 -16.79
CA PHE A 366 -14.93 19.26 -17.77
C PHE A 366 -15.99 20.16 -17.11
N SER A 367 -16.22 21.31 -17.70
CA SER A 367 -17.30 22.19 -17.21
C SER A 367 -18.68 21.61 -17.51
N ASN A 368 -18.86 21.07 -18.72
CA ASN A 368 -20.07 20.38 -19.16
C ASN A 368 -19.71 19.28 -20.17
N ALA A 369 -20.31 18.10 -20.03
CA ALA A 369 -20.24 17.04 -21.02
C ALA A 369 -21.55 16.26 -21.05
N ASP A 370 -22.06 15.98 -22.23
CA ASP A 370 -23.16 15.07 -22.41
C ASP A 370 -22.68 13.61 -22.36
N VAL A 371 -23.44 12.76 -21.69
CA VAL A 371 -23.23 11.32 -21.69
C VAL A 371 -24.35 10.69 -22.49
N GLU A 372 -23.96 9.93 -23.52
CA GLU A 372 -24.88 9.19 -24.38
C GLU A 372 -24.49 7.72 -24.42
N TYR A 373 -25.46 6.87 -24.70
CA TYR A 373 -25.25 5.43 -24.93
C TYR A 373 -25.83 4.97 -26.25
N GLN A 374 -25.26 3.89 -26.77
CA GLN A 374 -25.70 3.24 -28.01
C GLN A 374 -25.96 1.76 -27.75
N ILE A 375 -27.13 1.29 -28.20
CA ILE A 375 -27.52 -0.10 -28.11
C ILE A 375 -26.91 -0.88 -29.28
N GLU A 376 -26.49 -2.11 -29.05
CA GLU A 376 -25.96 -3.03 -30.07
C GLU A 376 -26.90 -3.14 -31.27
N GLY A 377 -26.33 -3.07 -32.46
CA GLY A 377 -27.09 -3.15 -33.73
C GLY A 377 -27.82 -1.86 -34.09
N THR A 378 -27.70 -0.78 -33.32
CA THR A 378 -28.27 0.53 -33.70
C THR A 378 -27.19 1.54 -34.02
N SER A 379 -27.53 2.56 -34.82
CA SER A 379 -26.66 3.72 -35.05
C SER A 379 -27.06 4.95 -34.22
N THR A 380 -28.14 4.84 -33.46
CA THR A 380 -28.69 5.97 -32.68
C THR A 380 -28.02 6.08 -31.31
N TRP A 381 -27.58 7.27 -30.99
CA TRP A 381 -27.15 7.65 -29.63
C TRP A 381 -28.33 8.18 -28.82
N THR A 382 -28.43 7.74 -27.57
CA THR A 382 -29.47 8.18 -26.64
C THR A 382 -28.80 8.89 -25.47
N LYS A 383 -29.22 10.11 -25.19
CA LYS A 383 -28.68 10.89 -24.08
C LYS A 383 -29.12 10.29 -22.75
N ALA A 384 -28.13 9.99 -21.90
CA ALA A 384 -28.31 9.55 -20.51
C ALA A 384 -28.39 10.72 -19.53
N GLY A 385 -27.62 11.76 -19.77
CA GLY A 385 -27.60 12.97 -18.94
C GLY A 385 -26.45 13.89 -19.27
N THR A 386 -26.27 14.93 -18.45
CA THR A 386 -25.18 15.91 -18.61
C THR A 386 -24.36 15.98 -17.32
N LEU A 387 -23.03 15.88 -17.47
CA LEU A 387 -22.05 16.13 -16.41
C LEU A 387 -21.82 17.63 -16.28
N SER A 388 -21.52 18.07 -15.06
CA SER A 388 -21.15 19.44 -14.74
C SER A 388 -19.67 19.48 -14.24
N ASP A 389 -19.24 20.62 -13.73
CA ASP A 389 -17.89 20.83 -13.16
C ASP A 389 -17.66 20.18 -11.78
N LYS A 390 -18.56 19.31 -11.32
CA LYS A 390 -18.38 18.59 -10.05
C LYS A 390 -17.26 17.55 -10.15
N GLY A 391 -16.49 17.42 -9.08
CA GLY A 391 -15.35 16.47 -9.04
C GLY A 391 -15.77 15.01 -8.99
N ASP A 392 -16.95 14.68 -8.45
CA ASP A 392 -17.49 13.32 -8.39
C ASP A 392 -18.99 13.40 -8.67
N GLN A 393 -19.45 12.70 -9.69
CA GLN A 393 -20.86 12.72 -10.05
C GLN A 393 -21.29 11.44 -10.76
N THR A 394 -22.54 11.05 -10.55
CA THR A 394 -23.17 9.89 -11.15
C THR A 394 -24.38 10.32 -11.97
N ILE A 395 -24.47 9.82 -13.20
CA ILE A 395 -25.66 9.89 -14.04
C ILE A 395 -26.33 8.53 -14.01
N SER A 396 -27.55 8.48 -13.47
CA SER A 396 -28.36 7.25 -13.47
C SER A 396 -29.43 7.35 -14.55
N PHE A 397 -29.55 6.33 -15.38
CA PHE A 397 -30.50 6.30 -16.51
C PHE A 397 -31.30 5.00 -16.61
N GLY A 398 -31.40 4.28 -15.48
CA GLY A 398 -32.12 3.01 -15.39
C GLY A 398 -31.36 1.86 -16.08
N ASN A 399 -31.76 0.64 -15.80
CA ASN A 399 -31.08 -0.54 -16.36
C ASN A 399 -31.38 -0.71 -17.86
N VAL A 400 -30.58 -0.07 -18.71
CA VAL A 400 -30.68 -0.20 -20.16
C VAL A 400 -29.91 -1.42 -20.62
N ALA A 401 -30.63 -2.38 -21.24
CA ALA A 401 -30.02 -3.60 -21.76
C ALA A 401 -29.33 -3.38 -23.11
N ASN A 402 -28.38 -4.25 -23.44
CA ASN A 402 -27.68 -4.31 -24.71
C ASN A 402 -26.91 -3.04 -25.10
N VAL A 403 -26.42 -2.28 -24.13
CA VAL A 403 -25.55 -1.14 -24.40
C VAL A 403 -24.18 -1.63 -24.86
N LYS A 404 -23.77 -1.19 -26.06
CA LYS A 404 -22.48 -1.51 -26.66
C LYS A 404 -21.44 -0.43 -26.44
N ARG A 405 -21.87 0.85 -26.43
CA ARG A 405 -20.99 2.00 -26.32
C ARG A 405 -21.59 3.06 -25.39
N CYS A 406 -20.71 3.77 -24.68
CA CYS A 406 -21.03 5.01 -24.02
C CYS A 406 -20.07 6.10 -24.52
N VAL A 407 -20.55 7.31 -24.75
CA VAL A 407 -19.73 8.43 -25.19
C VAL A 407 -19.92 9.63 -24.28
N PHE A 408 -18.81 10.32 -24.01
CA PHE A 408 -18.77 11.65 -23.44
C PHE A 408 -18.54 12.63 -24.56
N ILE A 409 -19.41 13.60 -24.67
CA ILE A 409 -19.33 14.68 -25.64
C ILE A 409 -19.08 15.96 -24.87
N ILE A 410 -17.93 16.58 -25.03
CA ILE A 410 -17.58 17.83 -24.37
C ILE A 410 -18.45 18.94 -24.95
N ILE A 411 -19.16 19.67 -24.09
CA ILE A 411 -20.00 20.79 -24.52
C ILE A 411 -19.25 22.10 -24.36
N GLN A 412 -18.52 22.24 -23.24
CA GLN A 412 -17.72 23.43 -22.95
C GLN A 412 -16.67 23.19 -21.84
#